data_c2030c161488b0825cd620e9d77ae0e2
#
_entry.id   c2030c161488b0825cd620e9d77ae0e2
#
_cell.length_a   1.000
_cell.length_b   1.000
_cell.length_c   1.000
_cell.angle_alpha   90.00
_cell.angle_beta   90.00
_cell.angle_gamma   90.00
#
_symmetry.space_group_name_H-M   'P 1'
#
loop_
_entity.id
_entity.type
_entity.pdbx_description
1 polymer ?
#
loop_
_entity_poly.entity_id
_entity_poly.type
_entity_poly.pdbx_seq_one_letter_code
_entity_poly.pdbx_strand_id
1 'polypeptide(L)'
;DRDKDNFITDIPSYLLKIGIQINGTYKVHVDKRHNLWVLQGQNAFYFNFSHKTLKTFKIENFPEETPELSISDDGENLYLLWNSTLLKLENNAKKCKRVDNISLPSNSIIEKHIYTDYHGGIWLYSYTDEQIFYKKNIKSEWNQIKLHSKIETKSNAVRSILDDSNGHVWIGTDR
;
A
#
# COMPACT_ATOMS: atom_id res chain seq x y z
N ASP A 1 -7.31 4.45 20.58
CA ASP A 1 -6.45 4.82 21.70
C ASP A 1 -6.41 3.64 22.67
N ARG A 2 -5.28 2.91 22.71
CA ARG A 2 -5.11 1.70 23.53
C ARG A 2 -5.26 1.99 25.03
N ASP A 3 -4.91 3.20 25.44
CA ASP A 3 -4.93 3.57 26.88
C ASP A 3 -6.33 3.90 27.40
N LYS A 4 -7.30 4.03 26.50
CA LYS A 4 -8.67 4.43 26.84
C LYS A 4 -9.75 3.48 26.34
N ASP A 5 -9.39 2.39 25.66
CA ASP A 5 -10.33 1.47 24.97
C ASP A 5 -11.39 2.17 24.11
N ASN A 6 -11.05 3.37 23.62
CA ASN A 6 -11.94 4.17 22.80
C ASN A 6 -11.68 3.92 21.32
N PHE A 7 -12.67 3.37 20.65
CA PHE A 7 -12.69 3.23 19.20
C PHE A 7 -13.25 4.48 18.55
N ILE A 8 -12.59 4.94 17.48
CA ILE A 8 -13.14 5.99 16.62
C ILE A 8 -14.16 5.32 15.71
N THR A 9 -15.44 5.56 15.93
CA THR A 9 -16.53 5.00 15.15
C THR A 9 -16.95 5.91 13.98
N ASP A 10 -16.63 7.19 14.06
CA ASP A 10 -16.90 8.19 13.03
C ASP A 10 -15.60 8.75 12.46
N ILE A 11 -15.06 8.05 11.45
CA ILE A 11 -13.82 8.44 10.77
C ILE A 11 -13.94 9.81 10.10
N PRO A 12 -15.00 10.16 9.35
CA PRO A 12 -15.16 11.49 8.76
C PRO A 12 -15.05 12.64 9.76
N SER A 13 -15.76 12.57 10.87
CA SER A 13 -15.67 13.59 11.93
C SER A 13 -14.28 13.69 12.54
N TYR A 14 -13.61 12.56 12.72
CA TYR A 14 -12.23 12.57 13.20
C TYR A 14 -11.28 13.23 12.19
N LEU A 15 -11.39 12.92 10.90
CA LEU A 15 -10.59 13.53 9.84
C LEU A 15 -10.80 15.04 9.77
N LEU A 16 -12.06 15.50 9.87
CA LEU A 16 -12.37 16.92 9.93
C LEU A 16 -11.71 17.61 11.14
N LYS A 17 -11.72 16.97 12.31
CA LYS A 17 -11.08 17.49 13.53
C LYS A 17 -9.58 17.70 13.38
N ILE A 18 -8.90 16.86 12.60
CA ILE A 18 -7.46 17.00 12.30
C ILE A 18 -7.18 17.83 11.05
N GLY A 19 -8.20 18.50 10.48
CA GLY A 19 -8.07 19.41 9.35
C GLY A 19 -8.18 18.78 7.98
N ILE A 20 -8.60 17.51 7.89
CA ILE A 20 -8.82 16.83 6.61
C ILE A 20 -10.30 16.83 6.28
N GLN A 21 -10.70 17.65 5.31
CA GLN A 21 -12.05 17.65 4.77
C GLN A 21 -12.14 16.68 3.61
N ILE A 22 -13.03 15.70 3.73
CA ILE A 22 -13.28 14.69 2.70
C ILE A 22 -14.69 14.80 2.14
N ASN A 23 -14.80 14.60 0.83
CA ASN A 23 -16.06 14.58 0.10
C ASN A 23 -16.06 13.35 -0.83
N GLY A 24 -16.97 12.41 -0.60
CA GLY A 24 -17.05 11.18 -1.40
C GLY A 24 -16.09 10.08 -0.96
N THR A 25 -15.63 9.29 -1.93
CA THR A 25 -14.79 8.10 -1.66
C THR A 25 -13.37 8.47 -1.27
N TYR A 26 -12.84 7.81 -0.27
CA TYR A 26 -11.46 7.98 0.19
C TYR A 26 -10.87 6.66 0.66
N LYS A 27 -9.54 6.59 0.70
CA LYS A 27 -8.79 5.48 1.28
C LYS A 27 -7.94 5.95 2.44
N VAL A 28 -7.83 5.11 3.46
CA VAL A 28 -7.05 5.39 4.67
C VAL A 28 -5.95 4.35 4.79
N HIS A 29 -4.76 4.78 5.15
CA HIS A 29 -3.61 3.91 5.43
C HIS A 29 -2.86 4.44 6.65
N VAL A 30 -2.52 3.54 7.57
CA VAL A 30 -1.64 3.86 8.71
C VAL A 30 -0.26 3.31 8.37
N ASP A 31 0.72 4.20 8.30
CA ASP A 31 2.08 3.82 7.93
C ASP A 31 2.83 3.09 9.07
N LYS A 32 3.97 2.50 8.76
CA LYS A 32 4.83 1.76 9.71
C LYS A 32 5.34 2.60 10.87
N ARG A 33 5.24 3.93 10.78
CA ARG A 33 5.54 4.90 11.85
C ARG A 33 4.30 5.36 12.61
N HIS A 34 3.16 4.69 12.38
CA HIS A 34 1.86 5.01 12.98
C HIS A 34 1.32 6.40 12.62
N ASN A 35 1.66 6.94 11.46
CA ASN A 35 1.06 8.15 10.93
C ASN A 35 -0.08 7.82 9.96
N LEU A 36 -0.97 8.78 9.76
CA LEU A 36 -2.16 8.61 8.96
C LEU A 36 -1.97 9.18 7.56
N TRP A 37 -2.26 8.37 6.55
CA TRP A 37 -2.43 8.80 5.17
C TRP A 37 -3.91 8.70 4.79
N VAL A 38 -4.41 9.74 4.13
CA VAL A 38 -5.75 9.74 3.54
C VAL A 38 -5.61 10.13 2.07
N LEU A 39 -6.21 9.32 1.20
CA LEU A 39 -6.19 9.53 -0.24
C LEU A 39 -7.60 9.79 -0.72
N GLN A 40 -7.81 10.90 -1.42
CA GLN A 40 -9.07 11.25 -2.04
C GLN A 40 -8.83 11.87 -3.40
N GLY A 41 -9.20 11.16 -4.46
CA GLY A 41 -8.90 11.59 -5.82
C GLY A 41 -7.42 11.95 -5.96
N GLN A 42 -7.13 13.12 -6.47
CA GLN A 42 -5.76 13.62 -6.66
C GLN A 42 -5.10 14.20 -5.39
N ASN A 43 -5.76 14.12 -4.24
CA ASN A 43 -5.22 14.65 -3.00
C ASN A 43 -4.76 13.52 -2.09
N ALA A 44 -3.55 13.68 -1.53
CA ALA A 44 -3.05 12.85 -0.45
C ALA A 44 -2.77 13.73 0.77
N PHE A 45 -3.28 13.33 1.91
CA PHE A 45 -3.10 13.99 3.18
C PHE A 45 -2.24 13.10 4.07
N TYR A 46 -1.23 13.68 4.69
CA TYR A 46 -0.38 13.02 5.67
C TYR A 46 -0.48 13.71 7.00
N PHE A 47 -0.94 13.02 8.01
CA PHE A 47 -1.03 13.52 9.37
C PHE A 47 -0.03 12.81 10.27
N ASN A 48 0.91 13.57 10.82
CA ASN A 48 1.86 13.07 11.80
C ASN A 48 1.29 13.26 13.21
N PHE A 49 1.03 12.15 13.90
CA PHE A 49 0.43 12.19 15.24
C PHE A 49 1.35 12.77 16.31
N SER A 50 2.65 12.49 16.24
CA SER A 50 3.62 12.95 17.24
C SER A 50 3.78 14.48 17.20
N HIS A 51 3.84 15.05 16.01
CA HIS A 51 4.03 16.50 15.80
C HIS A 51 2.72 17.26 15.60
N LYS A 52 1.59 16.55 15.47
CA LYS A 52 0.26 17.12 15.15
C LYS A 52 0.30 18.00 13.89
N THR A 53 1.03 17.57 12.88
CA THR A 53 1.19 18.31 11.62
C THR A 53 0.48 17.62 10.47
N LEU A 54 -0.19 18.42 9.65
CA LEU A 54 -0.85 17.99 8.42
C LEU A 54 -0.06 18.48 7.21
N LYS A 55 0.21 17.60 6.26
CA LYS A 55 0.75 17.92 4.94
C LYS A 55 -0.23 17.48 3.87
N THR A 56 -0.32 18.25 2.80
CA THR A 56 -1.15 17.92 1.63
C THR A 56 -0.28 17.81 0.40
N PHE A 57 -0.54 16.78 -0.41
CA PHE A 57 0.18 16.49 -1.63
C PHE A 57 -0.80 16.39 -2.79
N LYS A 58 -0.34 16.76 -3.98
CA LYS A 58 -1.05 16.51 -5.26
C LYS A 58 -0.46 15.30 -5.97
N ILE A 59 -1.33 14.40 -6.39
CA ILE A 59 -1.00 13.23 -7.23
C ILE A 59 -1.47 13.57 -8.64
N GLU A 60 -0.56 14.06 -9.48
CA GLU A 60 -0.89 14.47 -10.85
C GLU A 60 -1.34 13.26 -11.69
N ASN A 61 -2.34 13.45 -12.53
CA ASN A 61 -2.91 12.42 -13.42
C ASN A 61 -3.44 11.17 -12.70
N PHE A 62 -3.83 11.31 -11.45
CA PHE A 62 -4.47 10.25 -10.69
C PHE A 62 -5.99 10.36 -10.88
N PRO A 63 -6.72 9.26 -11.13
CA PRO A 63 -8.17 9.33 -11.33
C PRO A 63 -8.89 9.72 -10.04
N GLU A 64 -10.06 10.30 -10.18
CA GLU A 64 -10.89 10.69 -9.03
C GLU A 64 -11.40 9.46 -8.25
N GLU A 65 -11.68 8.37 -8.97
CA GLU A 65 -12.11 7.11 -8.38
C GLU A 65 -11.05 6.03 -8.62
N THR A 66 -10.61 5.39 -7.55
CA THR A 66 -9.58 4.34 -7.60
C THR A 66 -10.03 3.12 -6.82
N PRO A 67 -11.01 2.35 -7.32
CA PRO A 67 -11.53 1.18 -6.59
C PRO A 67 -10.44 0.13 -6.33
N GLU A 68 -9.49 -0.03 -7.24
CA GLU A 68 -8.44 -1.06 -7.19
C GLU A 68 -7.07 -0.51 -6.70
N LEU A 69 -7.07 0.60 -5.98
CA LEU A 69 -5.84 1.16 -5.44
C LEU A 69 -5.31 0.29 -4.30
N SER A 70 -4.12 -0.25 -4.47
CA SER A 70 -3.35 -0.88 -3.39
C SER A 70 -2.31 0.10 -2.82
N ILE A 71 -2.19 0.11 -1.51
CA ILE A 71 -1.37 1.05 -0.75
C ILE A 71 -0.43 0.27 0.14
N SER A 72 0.84 0.67 0.16
CA SER A 72 1.83 0.18 1.12
C SER A 72 2.86 1.28 1.43
N ASP A 73 3.67 1.09 2.47
CA ASP A 73 4.71 2.04 2.84
C ASP A 73 5.97 1.32 3.35
N ASP A 74 7.12 2.00 3.27
CA ASP A 74 8.39 1.56 3.83
C ASP A 74 8.75 2.31 5.14
N GLY A 75 7.78 3.01 5.73
CA GLY A 75 7.93 3.88 6.89
C GLY A 75 8.38 5.31 6.56
N GLU A 76 8.87 5.57 5.36
CA GLU A 76 9.28 6.91 4.89
C GLU A 76 8.44 7.38 3.71
N ASN A 77 8.11 6.47 2.82
CA ASN A 77 7.46 6.74 1.56
C ASN A 77 6.18 5.91 1.44
N LEU A 78 5.18 6.49 0.80
CA LEU A 78 3.97 5.77 0.43
C LEU A 78 4.09 5.26 -1.00
N TYR A 79 3.73 4.01 -1.20
CA TYR A 79 3.66 3.37 -2.50
C TYR A 79 2.21 3.13 -2.88
N LEU A 80 1.84 3.53 -4.07
CA LEU A 80 0.51 3.40 -4.62
C LEU A 80 0.58 2.58 -5.88
N LEU A 81 -0.11 1.45 -5.90
CA LEU A 81 -0.29 0.66 -7.09
C LEU A 81 -1.70 0.87 -7.63
N TRP A 82 -1.77 1.45 -8.82
CA TRP A 82 -3.01 1.66 -9.55
C TRP A 82 -2.85 1.08 -10.97
N ASN A 83 -3.72 0.15 -11.32
CA ASN A 83 -3.59 -0.65 -12.53
C ASN A 83 -2.20 -1.31 -12.62
N SER A 84 -1.39 -0.92 -13.60
CA SER A 84 -0.01 -1.40 -13.77
C SER A 84 1.03 -0.30 -13.53
N THR A 85 0.64 0.78 -12.84
CA THR A 85 1.53 1.90 -12.54
C THR A 85 1.84 1.93 -11.05
N LEU A 86 3.12 1.86 -10.73
CA LEU A 86 3.63 2.06 -9.37
C LEU A 86 4.05 3.52 -9.20
N LEU A 87 3.44 4.18 -8.24
CA LEU A 87 3.76 5.53 -7.84
C LEU A 87 4.43 5.53 -6.47
N LYS A 88 5.35 6.47 -6.25
CA LYS A 88 5.99 6.72 -4.98
C LYS A 88 5.72 8.15 -4.55
N LEU A 89 5.18 8.33 -3.35
CA LEU A 89 5.01 9.60 -2.70
C LEU A 89 6.02 9.71 -1.55
N GLU A 90 7.04 10.53 -1.77
CA GLU A 90 8.05 10.80 -0.75
C GLU A 90 7.50 11.82 0.26
N ASN A 91 7.64 11.56 1.55
CA ASN A 91 7.12 12.42 2.61
C ASN A 91 7.66 13.87 2.53
N ASN A 92 8.82 14.05 1.92
CA ASN A 92 9.44 15.38 1.72
C ASN A 92 9.17 15.97 0.32
N ALA A 93 8.56 15.22 -0.58
CA ALA A 93 8.24 15.70 -1.92
C ALA A 93 6.94 16.49 -1.93
N LYS A 94 6.84 17.45 -2.84
CA LYS A 94 5.56 18.16 -3.10
C LYS A 94 4.65 17.40 -4.06
N LYS A 95 5.17 16.38 -4.74
CA LYS A 95 4.49 15.64 -5.80
C LYS A 95 4.80 14.16 -5.72
N CYS A 96 3.81 13.36 -6.12
CA CYS A 96 3.99 11.93 -6.35
C CYS A 96 4.81 11.68 -7.61
N LYS A 97 5.74 10.73 -7.55
CA LYS A 97 6.55 10.32 -8.70
C LYS A 97 6.12 8.96 -9.19
N ARG A 98 5.96 8.81 -10.49
CA ARG A 98 5.90 7.50 -11.11
C ARG A 98 7.27 6.84 -11.03
N VAL A 99 7.33 5.64 -10.49
CA VAL A 99 8.60 4.93 -10.29
C VAL A 99 8.73 3.67 -11.14
N ASP A 100 7.62 3.10 -11.55
CA ASP A 100 7.63 1.91 -12.38
C ASP A 100 6.36 1.77 -13.22
N ASN A 101 6.48 1.08 -14.33
CA ASN A 101 5.38 0.58 -15.13
C ASN A 101 5.46 -0.95 -15.05
N ILE A 102 4.63 -1.54 -14.22
CA ILE A 102 4.69 -2.97 -13.95
C ILE A 102 4.13 -3.71 -15.16
N SER A 103 5.02 -4.16 -16.04
CA SER A 103 4.68 -5.12 -17.08
C SER A 103 4.69 -6.51 -16.45
N LEU A 104 3.52 -7.06 -16.18
CA LEU A 104 3.40 -8.43 -15.73
C LEU A 104 3.35 -9.37 -16.93
N PRO A 105 3.93 -10.58 -16.82
CA PRO A 105 3.98 -11.55 -17.91
C PRO A 105 2.62 -12.05 -18.38
N SER A 106 1.56 -11.83 -17.62
CA SER A 106 0.20 -12.20 -18.01
C SER A 106 -0.78 -11.06 -17.80
N ASN A 107 -1.66 -10.87 -18.78
CA ASN A 107 -2.78 -9.91 -18.71
C ASN A 107 -3.89 -10.34 -17.74
N SER A 108 -3.71 -11.43 -16.99
CA SER A 108 -4.73 -12.10 -16.20
C SER A 108 -4.83 -11.63 -14.75
N ILE A 109 -3.96 -10.74 -14.27
CA ILE A 109 -3.99 -10.32 -12.87
C ILE A 109 -5.02 -9.19 -12.72
N ILE A 110 -6.20 -9.55 -12.25
CA ILE A 110 -7.33 -8.62 -12.11
C ILE A 110 -7.17 -7.75 -10.87
N GLU A 111 -6.69 -8.29 -9.75
CA GLU A 111 -6.53 -7.56 -8.49
C GLU A 111 -5.07 -7.63 -8.01
N LYS A 112 -4.32 -6.58 -8.27
CA LYS A 112 -2.92 -6.49 -7.86
C LYS A 112 -2.79 -5.78 -6.51
N HIS A 113 -2.03 -6.40 -5.62
CA HIS A 113 -1.70 -5.82 -4.32
C HIS A 113 -0.21 -5.62 -4.20
N ILE A 114 0.15 -4.55 -3.50
CA ILE A 114 1.54 -4.22 -3.20
C ILE A 114 1.77 -4.32 -1.69
N TYR A 115 2.95 -4.80 -1.33
CA TYR A 115 3.46 -4.74 0.02
C TYR A 115 4.92 -4.30 0.00
N THR A 116 5.32 -3.42 0.89
CA THR A 116 6.72 -3.01 1.08
C THR A 116 7.20 -3.51 2.43
N ASP A 117 8.34 -4.21 2.45
CA ASP A 117 8.93 -4.70 3.68
C ASP A 117 9.77 -3.63 4.40
N TYR A 118 10.25 -3.92 5.62
CA TYR A 118 11.08 -2.99 6.40
C TYR A 118 12.47 -2.72 5.80
N HIS A 119 12.90 -3.54 4.85
CA HIS A 119 14.18 -3.39 4.15
C HIS A 119 14.05 -2.64 2.82
N GLY A 120 12.84 -2.15 2.50
CA GLY A 120 12.54 -1.44 1.25
C GLY A 120 12.33 -2.36 0.05
N GLY A 121 12.19 -3.67 0.29
CA GLY A 121 11.77 -4.64 -0.72
C GLY A 121 10.30 -4.43 -1.07
N ILE A 122 9.98 -4.66 -2.33
CA ILE A 122 8.63 -4.46 -2.88
C ILE A 122 8.09 -5.79 -3.37
N TRP A 123 6.95 -6.18 -2.84
CA TRP A 123 6.22 -7.39 -3.16
C TRP A 123 4.97 -7.04 -3.95
N LEU A 124 4.71 -7.78 -5.02
CA LEU A 124 3.51 -7.67 -5.83
C LEU A 124 2.83 -9.04 -5.87
N TYR A 125 1.55 -9.08 -5.58
CA TYR A 125 0.78 -10.32 -5.54
C TYR A 125 -0.69 -10.07 -5.94
N SER A 126 -1.43 -11.13 -6.17
CA SER A 126 -2.85 -11.09 -6.47
C SER A 126 -3.61 -12.11 -5.62
N TYR A 127 -4.84 -11.77 -5.27
CA TYR A 127 -5.76 -12.71 -4.59
C TYR A 127 -6.29 -13.81 -5.49
N THR A 128 -6.16 -13.66 -6.79
CA THR A 128 -6.70 -14.59 -7.79
C THR A 128 -5.64 -15.46 -8.44
N ASP A 129 -4.37 -15.19 -8.16
CA ASP A 129 -3.24 -15.84 -8.82
C ASP A 129 -2.19 -16.26 -7.78
N GLU A 130 -1.48 -17.35 -8.06
CA GLU A 130 -0.36 -17.86 -7.25
C GLU A 130 0.94 -17.08 -7.49
N GLN A 131 0.88 -16.06 -8.37
CA GLN A 131 2.06 -15.31 -8.76
C GLN A 131 2.43 -14.28 -7.70
N ILE A 132 3.67 -14.37 -7.26
CA ILE A 132 4.30 -13.37 -6.40
C ILE A 132 5.54 -12.87 -7.11
N PHE A 133 5.70 -11.57 -7.12
CA PHE A 133 6.90 -10.91 -7.62
C PHE A 133 7.54 -10.10 -6.52
N TYR A 134 8.85 -10.08 -6.51
CA TYR A 134 9.66 -9.37 -5.53
C TYR A 134 10.73 -8.53 -6.21
N LYS A 135 10.91 -7.31 -5.73
CA LYS A 135 12.07 -6.44 -6.00
C LYS A 135 12.79 -6.15 -4.69
N LYS A 136 14.10 -6.31 -4.66
CA LYS A 136 14.91 -5.96 -3.49
C LYS A 136 14.82 -4.47 -3.13
N ASN A 137 14.66 -3.63 -4.13
CA ASN A 137 14.43 -2.18 -4.01
C ASN A 137 13.86 -1.65 -5.32
N ILE A 138 13.52 -0.36 -5.36
CA ILE A 138 12.86 0.26 -6.51
C ILE A 138 13.67 0.19 -7.82
N LYS A 139 14.99 0.06 -7.74
CA LYS A 139 15.89 0.01 -8.92
C LYS A 139 16.19 -1.43 -9.40
N SER A 140 15.84 -2.42 -8.61
CA SER A 140 16.06 -3.83 -8.94
C SER A 140 15.06 -4.33 -9.96
N GLU A 141 15.40 -5.41 -10.66
CA GLU A 141 14.45 -6.14 -11.51
C GLU A 141 13.45 -6.94 -10.66
N TRP A 142 12.30 -7.23 -11.27
CA TRP A 142 11.30 -8.10 -10.68
C TRP A 142 11.74 -9.56 -10.75
N ASN A 143 11.67 -10.26 -9.63
CA ASN A 143 11.91 -11.70 -9.54
C ASN A 143 10.60 -12.39 -9.19
N GLN A 144 10.24 -13.40 -9.95
CA GLN A 144 9.10 -14.25 -9.61
C GLN A 144 9.46 -15.20 -8.49
N ILE A 145 8.66 -15.21 -7.43
CA ILE A 145 8.78 -16.15 -6.32
C ILE A 145 7.81 -17.29 -6.56
N LYS A 146 8.31 -18.51 -6.59
CA LYS A 146 7.52 -19.72 -6.69
C LYS A 146 7.26 -20.27 -5.29
N LEU A 147 5.99 -20.35 -4.92
CA LEU A 147 5.61 -21.05 -3.69
C LEU A 147 5.67 -22.56 -3.95
N HIS A 148 6.48 -23.26 -3.17
CA HIS A 148 6.51 -24.71 -3.21
C HIS A 148 5.49 -25.26 -2.21
N SER A 149 4.35 -25.72 -2.70
CA SER A 149 3.40 -26.48 -1.90
C SER A 149 3.76 -27.96 -1.93
N LYS A 150 3.74 -28.60 -0.77
CA LYS A 150 3.84 -30.07 -0.68
C LYS A 150 2.50 -30.75 -1.04
N ILE A 151 1.44 -29.99 -1.23
CA ILE A 151 0.10 -30.45 -1.51
C ILE A 151 -0.26 -30.02 -2.94
N GLU A 152 -0.29 -30.98 -3.85
CA GLU A 152 -0.53 -30.77 -5.30
C GLU A 152 -1.95 -30.36 -5.69
N THR A 153 -2.84 -30.11 -4.74
CA THR A 153 -4.25 -29.90 -5.06
C THR A 153 -4.77 -28.54 -4.67
N LYS A 154 -4.93 -27.68 -5.64
CA LYS A 154 -5.65 -26.39 -5.64
C LYS A 154 -4.80 -25.14 -5.42
N SER A 155 -5.30 -24.05 -6.00
CA SER A 155 -4.76 -22.70 -5.98
C SER A 155 -4.26 -22.25 -4.60
N ASN A 156 -3.00 -21.87 -4.52
CA ASN A 156 -2.38 -21.21 -3.36
C ASN A 156 -2.43 -19.69 -3.54
N ALA A 157 -3.59 -19.13 -3.79
CA ALA A 157 -3.73 -17.70 -3.95
C ALA A 157 -3.22 -16.97 -2.70
N VAL A 158 -2.44 -15.94 -2.91
CA VAL A 158 -1.85 -15.15 -1.82
C VAL A 158 -2.88 -14.19 -1.28
N ARG A 159 -3.11 -14.24 0.02
CA ARG A 159 -4.09 -13.38 0.72
C ARG A 159 -3.45 -12.22 1.46
N SER A 160 -2.23 -12.41 1.93
CA SER A 160 -1.50 -11.38 2.66
C SER A 160 -0.01 -11.61 2.60
N ILE A 161 0.74 -10.53 2.68
CA ILE A 161 2.18 -10.55 2.92
C ILE A 161 2.45 -9.58 4.07
N LEU A 162 3.27 -10.00 5.01
CA LEU A 162 3.77 -9.13 6.07
C LEU A 162 5.18 -9.56 6.48
N ASP A 163 5.93 -8.66 7.05
CA ASP A 163 7.24 -8.94 7.60
C ASP A 163 7.30 -8.64 9.11
N ASP A 164 8.18 -9.35 9.80
CA ASP A 164 8.46 -9.09 11.20
C ASP A 164 9.75 -8.23 11.35
N SER A 165 10.00 -7.78 12.58
CA SER A 165 11.17 -6.97 12.91
C SER A 165 12.52 -7.71 12.72
N ASN A 166 12.48 -9.02 12.53
CA ASN A 166 13.67 -9.85 12.32
C ASN A 166 13.98 -10.07 10.82
N GLY A 167 13.16 -9.50 9.94
CA GLY A 167 13.30 -9.61 8.49
C GLY A 167 12.73 -10.91 7.90
N HIS A 168 11.93 -11.66 8.65
CA HIS A 168 11.17 -12.76 8.09
C HIS A 168 9.94 -12.23 7.38
N VAL A 169 9.69 -12.75 6.19
CA VAL A 169 8.49 -12.45 5.43
C VAL A 169 7.50 -13.61 5.55
N TRP A 170 6.31 -13.30 5.98
CA TRP A 170 5.21 -14.24 6.14
C TRP A 170 4.24 -14.06 4.98
N ILE A 171 3.90 -15.17 4.32
CA ILE A 171 2.96 -15.18 3.20
C ILE A 171 1.77 -16.02 3.60
N GLY A 172 0.62 -15.38 3.74
CA GLY A 172 -0.64 -16.05 3.98
C GLY A 172 -1.28 -16.46 2.65
N THR A 173 -1.69 -17.73 2.56
CA THR A 173 -2.37 -18.30 1.40
C THR A 173 -3.71 -18.89 1.82
N ASP A 174 -4.53 -19.31 0.84
CA ASP A 174 -5.81 -19.97 1.11
C ASP A 174 -5.68 -21.32 1.82
N ARG A 175 -4.47 -21.88 1.89
CA ARG A 175 -4.18 -23.17 2.53
C ARG A 175 -2.76 -23.23 3.06
#